data_94e64205f082c9835d9d8757b20f0bce
#
_entry.id   94e64205f082c9835d9d8757b20f0bce
#
_cell.length_a   1.000
_cell.length_b   1.000
_cell.length_c   1.000
_cell.angle_alpha   90.00
_cell.angle_beta   90.00
_cell.angle_gamma   90.00
#
_symmetry.space_group_name_H-M   'P 1'
#
loop_
_entity.id
_entity.type
_entity.pdbx_description
1 polymer ?
#
loop_
_entity_poly.entity_id
_entity_poly.type
_entity_poly.pdbx_seq_one_letter_code
_entity_poly.pdbx_strand_id
1 'polypeptide(L)'
;TIPAAAWALVPLIEAIQALYEADKLRITALPKLTPALKAMLEAWQGFVAKAGMQVHIEVLYLAFVVWSRVHGLVALELGHQTPSFITDPGEIFRREIAAMVNQYIEN
;
A
#
# COMPACT_ATOMS: atom_id res chain seq x y z
N THR A 1 21.67 1.30 -5.90
CA THR A 1 21.30 0.64 -4.63
C THR A 1 19.84 0.90 -4.31
N ILE A 2 19.10 -0.14 -4.01
CA ILE A 2 17.69 -0.03 -3.66
C ILE A 2 17.58 0.38 -2.19
N PRO A 3 16.85 1.46 -1.86
CA PRO A 3 16.65 1.82 -0.45
C PRO A 3 16.03 0.69 0.36
N ALA A 4 16.43 0.57 1.61
CA ALA A 4 15.90 -0.47 2.50
C ALA A 4 14.37 -0.41 2.60
N ALA A 5 13.78 0.80 2.56
CA ALA A 5 12.33 0.96 2.61
C ALA A 5 11.62 0.28 1.44
N ALA A 6 12.25 0.22 0.26
CA ALA A 6 11.67 -0.42 -0.91
C ALA A 6 11.58 -1.95 -0.71
N TRP A 7 12.51 -2.53 0.03
CA TRP A 7 12.46 -3.97 0.34
C TRP A 7 11.33 -4.32 1.30
N ALA A 8 10.94 -3.36 2.17
CA ALA A 8 9.82 -3.57 3.08
C ALA A 8 8.48 -3.67 2.35
N LEU A 9 8.39 -3.15 1.12
CA LEU A 9 7.20 -3.27 0.30
C LEU A 9 6.99 -4.66 -0.30
N VAL A 10 8.05 -5.47 -0.41
CA VAL A 10 7.97 -6.77 -1.09
C VAL A 10 6.94 -7.71 -0.46
N PRO A 11 6.94 -7.96 0.86
CA PRO A 11 5.90 -8.81 1.45
C PRO A 11 4.49 -8.27 1.26
N LEU A 12 4.34 -6.95 1.30
CA LEU A 12 3.04 -6.31 1.10
C LEU A 12 2.57 -6.49 -0.35
N ILE A 13 3.45 -6.30 -1.32
CA ILE A 13 3.15 -6.52 -2.73
C ILE A 13 2.72 -7.97 -2.96
N GLU A 14 3.46 -8.92 -2.38
CA GLU A 14 3.15 -10.34 -2.53
C GLU A 14 1.78 -10.68 -1.95
N ALA A 15 1.45 -10.14 -0.77
CA ALA A 15 0.15 -10.37 -0.14
C ALA A 15 -0.99 -9.79 -0.97
N ILE A 16 -0.83 -8.58 -1.49
CA ILE A 16 -1.86 -7.93 -2.31
C ILE A 16 -2.01 -8.64 -3.65
N GLN A 17 -0.91 -9.08 -4.26
CA GLN A 17 -0.95 -9.84 -5.50
C GLN A 17 -1.73 -11.15 -5.30
N ALA A 18 -1.53 -11.83 -4.17
CA ALA A 18 -2.28 -13.05 -3.86
C ALA A 18 -3.78 -12.77 -3.75
N LEU A 19 -4.15 -11.65 -3.13
CA LEU A 19 -5.56 -11.24 -3.06
C LEU A 19 -6.12 -10.91 -4.44
N TYR A 20 -5.32 -10.29 -5.29
CA TYR A 20 -5.72 -9.99 -6.67
C TYR A 20 -6.02 -11.29 -7.43
N GLU A 21 -5.11 -12.26 -7.33
CA GLU A 21 -5.27 -13.55 -8.01
C GLU A 21 -6.46 -14.34 -7.49
N ALA A 22 -6.81 -14.17 -6.20
CA ALA A 22 -7.96 -14.80 -5.58
C ALA A 22 -9.27 -14.04 -5.83
N ASP A 23 -9.23 -12.95 -6.61
CA ASP A 23 -10.37 -12.08 -6.91
C ASP A 23 -10.99 -11.49 -5.65
N LYS A 24 -10.15 -11.12 -4.69
CA LYS A 24 -10.56 -10.54 -3.41
C LYS A 24 -10.33 -9.05 -3.29
N LEU A 25 -9.77 -8.41 -4.33
CA LEU A 25 -9.56 -6.97 -4.32
C LEU A 25 -10.71 -6.24 -5.01
N ARG A 26 -11.12 -5.11 -4.43
CA ARG A 26 -12.10 -4.21 -5.04
C ARG A 26 -11.40 -3.27 -6.01
N ILE A 27 -11.14 -3.75 -7.23
CA ILE A 27 -10.42 -2.94 -8.24
C ILE A 27 -11.19 -1.65 -8.53
N THR A 28 -12.52 -1.71 -8.49
CA THR A 28 -13.38 -0.54 -8.73
C THR A 28 -13.25 0.55 -7.66
N ALA A 29 -12.67 0.22 -6.50
CA ALA A 29 -12.40 1.21 -5.46
C ALA A 29 -11.13 2.03 -5.75
N LEU A 30 -10.32 1.61 -6.71
CA LEU A 30 -9.12 2.33 -7.10
C LEU A 30 -9.47 3.47 -8.06
N PRO A 31 -8.77 4.62 -7.98
CA PRO A 31 -9.00 5.69 -8.94
C PRO A 31 -8.57 5.28 -10.34
N LYS A 32 -9.17 5.92 -11.33
CA LYS A 32 -8.78 5.72 -12.72
C LYS A 32 -7.34 6.21 -12.92
N LEU A 33 -6.51 5.35 -13.49
CA LEU A 33 -5.10 5.69 -13.70
C LEU A 33 -4.95 6.65 -14.87
N THR A 34 -4.26 7.77 -14.63
CA THR A 34 -3.88 8.69 -15.70
C THR A 34 -2.73 8.09 -16.51
N PRO A 35 -2.51 8.54 -17.77
CA PRO A 35 -1.37 8.03 -18.53
C PRO A 35 -0.03 8.21 -17.84
N ALA A 36 0.17 9.34 -17.14
CA ALA A 36 1.42 9.58 -16.40
C ALA A 36 1.59 8.62 -15.24
N LEU A 37 0.53 8.39 -14.46
CA LEU A 37 0.58 7.45 -13.34
C LEU A 37 0.79 6.02 -13.83
N LYS A 38 0.09 5.65 -14.91
CA LYS A 38 0.24 4.33 -15.50
C LYS A 38 1.68 4.10 -15.96
N ALA A 39 2.32 5.09 -16.58
CA ALA A 39 3.70 4.98 -17.03
C ALA A 39 4.66 4.77 -15.84
N MET A 40 4.45 5.47 -14.73
CA MET A 40 5.26 5.27 -13.52
C MET A 40 5.10 3.87 -12.96
N LEU A 41 3.87 3.39 -12.90
CA LEU A 41 3.60 2.04 -12.38
C LEU A 41 4.16 0.95 -13.29
N GLU A 42 4.10 1.15 -14.60
CA GLU A 42 4.68 0.20 -15.56
C GLU A 42 6.21 0.16 -15.45
N ALA A 43 6.85 1.29 -15.19
CA ALA A 43 8.29 1.34 -14.95
C ALA A 43 8.65 0.55 -13.68
N TRP A 44 7.89 0.71 -12.61
CA TRP A 44 8.07 -0.05 -11.38
C TRP A 44 7.80 -1.54 -11.61
N GLN A 45 6.74 -1.86 -12.36
CA GLN A 45 6.41 -3.24 -12.73
C GLN A 45 7.59 -3.92 -13.44
N GLY A 46 8.20 -3.23 -14.41
CA GLY A 46 9.37 -3.74 -15.11
C GLY A 46 10.57 -3.97 -14.18
N PHE A 47 10.75 -3.08 -13.21
CA PHE A 47 11.82 -3.20 -12.24
C PHE A 47 11.65 -4.44 -11.34
N VAL A 48 10.43 -4.65 -10.80
CA VAL A 48 10.20 -5.82 -9.94
C VAL A 48 10.17 -7.12 -10.74
N ALA A 49 9.82 -7.07 -12.02
CA ALA A 49 9.86 -8.24 -12.91
C ALA A 49 11.29 -8.75 -13.08
N LYS A 50 12.27 -7.86 -13.12
CA LYS A 50 13.68 -8.24 -13.18
C LYS A 50 14.16 -8.95 -11.92
N ALA A 51 13.48 -8.70 -10.79
CA ALA A 51 13.75 -9.39 -9.52
C ALA A 51 12.94 -10.69 -9.38
N GLY A 52 12.23 -11.09 -10.44
CA GLY A 52 11.47 -12.35 -10.45
C GLY A 52 10.02 -12.22 -9.98
N MET A 53 9.53 -11.01 -9.82
CA MET A 53 8.18 -10.78 -9.28
C MET A 53 7.23 -10.31 -10.40
N GLN A 54 6.20 -11.10 -10.66
CA GLN A 54 5.16 -10.78 -11.65
C GLN A 54 3.95 -10.22 -10.93
N VAL A 55 3.71 -8.91 -11.08
CA VAL A 55 2.62 -8.22 -10.39
C VAL A 55 1.86 -7.31 -11.35
N HIS A 56 0.59 -7.07 -11.03
CA HIS A 56 -0.24 -6.14 -11.78
C HIS A 56 0.00 -4.70 -11.29
N ILE A 57 -0.17 -3.73 -12.17
CA ILE A 57 0.09 -2.32 -11.80
C ILE A 57 -0.88 -1.83 -10.73
N GLU A 58 -2.11 -2.34 -10.70
CA GLU A 58 -3.09 -2.00 -9.66
C GLU A 58 -2.62 -2.46 -8.28
N VAL A 59 -1.94 -3.61 -8.24
CA VAL A 59 -1.35 -4.13 -7.00
C VAL A 59 -0.24 -3.22 -6.50
N LEU A 60 0.62 -2.74 -7.40
CA LEU A 60 1.69 -1.81 -7.03
C LEU A 60 1.13 -0.49 -6.53
N TYR A 61 0.10 0.04 -7.18
CA TYR A 61 -0.58 1.25 -6.73
C TYR A 61 -1.11 1.08 -5.32
N LEU A 62 -1.86 0.02 -5.08
CA LEU A 62 -2.46 -0.23 -3.78
C LEU A 62 -1.41 -0.47 -2.70
N ALA A 63 -0.34 -1.21 -3.02
CA ALA A 63 0.76 -1.43 -2.08
C ALA A 63 1.38 -0.11 -1.63
N PHE A 64 1.61 0.80 -2.56
CA PHE A 64 2.17 2.11 -2.22
C PHE A 64 1.22 2.92 -1.34
N VAL A 65 -0.08 2.92 -1.67
CA VAL A 65 -1.09 3.66 -0.89
C VAL A 65 -1.18 3.12 0.53
N VAL A 66 -1.28 1.81 0.69
CA VAL A 66 -1.36 1.17 2.01
C VAL A 66 -0.09 1.45 2.81
N TRP A 67 1.08 1.25 2.18
CA TRP A 67 2.37 1.50 2.83
C TRP A 67 2.48 2.95 3.31
N SER A 68 2.08 3.90 2.46
CA SER A 68 2.16 5.33 2.79
C SER A 68 1.27 5.69 3.98
N ARG A 69 0.06 5.15 4.02
CA ARG A 69 -0.88 5.42 5.14
C ARG A 69 -0.36 4.84 6.44
N VAL A 70 0.09 3.59 6.43
CA VAL A 70 0.60 2.93 7.63
C VAL A 70 1.88 3.60 8.10
N HIS A 71 2.81 3.85 7.17
CA HIS A 71 4.09 4.47 7.48
C HIS A 71 3.91 5.88 8.04
N GLY A 72 2.99 6.65 7.45
CA GLY A 72 2.69 8.01 7.93
C GLY A 72 2.16 8.02 9.35
N LEU A 73 1.24 7.12 9.68
CA LEU A 73 0.68 7.02 11.02
C LEU A 73 1.74 6.61 12.04
N VAL A 74 2.56 5.63 11.71
CA VAL A 74 3.64 5.16 12.58
C VAL A 74 4.69 6.26 12.77
N ALA A 75 5.07 6.95 11.70
CA ALA A 75 6.05 8.03 11.75
C ALA A 75 5.58 9.18 12.63
N LEU A 76 4.28 9.54 12.55
CA LEU A 76 3.72 10.58 13.40
C LEU A 76 3.77 10.20 14.88
N GLU A 77 3.45 8.94 15.20
CA GLU A 77 3.50 8.45 16.56
C GLU A 77 4.93 8.41 17.10
N LEU A 78 5.85 7.82 16.35
CA LEU A 78 7.27 7.69 16.75
C LEU A 78 7.96 9.05 16.85
N GLY A 79 7.58 10.01 16.02
CA GLY A 79 8.13 11.36 16.01
C GLY A 79 7.47 12.30 17.01
N HIS A 80 6.52 11.81 17.81
CA HIS A 80 5.76 12.62 18.77
C HIS A 80 5.07 13.80 18.09
N GLN A 81 4.58 13.57 16.87
CA GLN A 81 3.91 14.60 16.07
C GLN A 81 2.39 14.63 16.29
N THR A 82 1.85 13.69 17.05
CA THR A 82 0.42 13.68 17.34
C THR A 82 0.08 14.76 18.36
N PRO A 83 -1.05 15.50 18.14
CA PRO A 83 -1.47 16.48 19.12
C PRO A 83 -1.72 15.85 20.50
N SER A 84 -1.53 16.63 21.57
CA SER A 84 -1.63 16.12 22.93
C SER A 84 -3.03 15.61 23.30
N PHE A 85 -4.07 16.08 22.61
CA PHE A 85 -5.43 15.60 22.88
C PHE A 85 -5.70 14.25 22.22
N ILE A 86 -4.81 13.75 21.36
CA ILE A 86 -4.88 12.37 20.85
C ILE A 86 -4.17 11.48 21.86
N THR A 87 -4.94 10.92 22.78
CA THR A 87 -4.40 10.15 23.89
C THR A 87 -4.12 8.69 23.54
N ASP A 88 -4.74 8.18 22.48
CA ASP A 88 -4.51 6.80 22.02
C ASP A 88 -4.36 6.77 20.50
N PRO A 89 -3.18 7.11 19.96
CA PRO A 89 -2.94 7.03 18.51
C PRO A 89 -3.10 5.62 17.96
N GLY A 90 -2.85 4.60 18.78
CA GLY A 90 -3.02 3.20 18.37
C GLY A 90 -4.45 2.85 18.01
N GLU A 91 -5.44 3.47 18.67
CA GLU A 91 -6.84 3.28 18.34
C GLU A 91 -7.15 3.81 16.92
N ILE A 92 -6.60 4.98 16.58
CA ILE A 92 -6.78 5.56 15.24
C ILE A 92 -6.10 4.66 14.21
N PHE A 93 -4.91 4.15 14.51
CA PHE A 93 -4.19 3.23 13.62
C PHE A 93 -5.04 1.99 13.32
N ARG A 94 -5.60 1.36 14.37
CA ARG A 94 -6.44 0.16 14.20
C ARG A 94 -7.67 0.45 13.34
N ARG A 95 -8.31 1.60 13.55
CA ARG A 95 -9.49 1.98 12.77
C ARG A 95 -9.14 2.25 11.32
N GLU A 96 -7.99 2.87 11.06
CA GLU A 96 -7.55 3.15 9.71
C GLU A 96 -7.20 1.87 8.95
N ILE A 97 -6.56 0.91 9.61
CA ILE A 97 -6.30 -0.41 9.02
C ILE A 97 -7.62 -1.10 8.66
N ALA A 98 -8.59 -1.10 9.57
CA ALA A 98 -9.89 -1.71 9.31
C ALA A 98 -10.61 -1.03 8.15
N ALA A 99 -10.51 0.30 8.06
CA ALA A 99 -11.11 1.06 6.96
C ALA A 99 -10.49 0.69 5.61
N MET A 100 -9.17 0.53 5.55
CA MET A 100 -8.48 0.11 4.33
C MET A 100 -8.88 -1.30 3.91
N VAL A 101 -8.98 -2.22 4.86
CA VAL A 101 -9.44 -3.58 4.58
C VAL A 101 -10.85 -3.55 3.98
N ASN A 102 -11.75 -2.81 4.60
CA ASN A 102 -13.12 -2.71 4.11
C ASN A 102 -13.21 -2.04 2.74
N GLN A 103 -12.33 -1.08 2.47
CA GLN A 103 -12.34 -0.34 1.21
C GLN A 103 -11.85 -1.18 0.04
N TYR A 104 -10.80 -1.98 0.25
CA TYR A 104 -10.07 -2.62 -0.85
C TYR A 104 -10.23 -4.13 -0.93
N ILE A 105 -10.67 -4.79 0.13
CA ILE A 105 -10.73 -6.25 0.18
C ILE A 105 -12.16 -6.73 0.27
N GLU A 106 -12.53 -7.66 -0.60
CA GLU A 106 -13.83 -8.34 -0.55
C GLU A 106 -13.74 -9.54 0.37
N ASN A 107 -14.73 -9.63 1.25
CA ASN A 107 -14.85 -10.77 2.15
C ASN A 107 -15.68 -11.89 1.54
#